data_b3f908c598014d45bea929b93aae60bd
#
_entry.id   b3f908c598014d45bea929b93aae60bd
#
_cell.length_a   1.000
_cell.length_b   1.000
_cell.length_c   1.000
_cell.angle_alpha   90.00
_cell.angle_beta   90.00
_cell.angle_gamma   90.00
#
_symmetry.space_group_name_H-M   'P 1'
#
loop_
_entity.id
_entity.type
_entity.pdbx_description
1 polymer ?
#
loop_
_entity_poly.entity_id
_entity_poly.type
_entity_poly.pdbx_seq_one_letter_code
_entity_poly.pdbx_strand_id
1 'polypeptide(L)'
;MSARALAACLGVLLATYMAGEWKTLDFWASLIGGIAVLGVVFFPTMRSGLPKGAPLCGSLPQPPSCSFVEQQLGEHTTAVIHAACAVTFILSLAVMSFLFAASEVRPKDEQPTVPGRRWFKNQTRFWIYAACGLIILIAGIWAFAGVGVWQLTPLYIGEVASVWAFGISWLLAGFSLTAPARHEVRVSNDSPPLSSVTGR
;
A
#
# COMPACT_ATOMS: atom_id res chain seq x y z
N MET A 1 18.77 5.10 11.18
CA MET A 1 17.80 5.86 10.36
C MET A 1 16.59 6.19 11.21
N SER A 2 16.10 7.45 11.16
CA SER A 2 14.88 7.80 11.91
C SER A 2 13.65 7.21 11.23
N ALA A 3 12.61 6.86 12.00
CA ALA A 3 11.34 6.36 11.45
C ALA A 3 10.72 7.31 10.40
N ARG A 4 10.91 8.61 10.57
CA ARG A 4 10.47 9.64 9.62
C ARG A 4 11.17 9.53 8.26
N ALA A 5 12.48 9.24 8.23
CA ALA A 5 13.21 9.06 6.98
C ALA A 5 12.73 7.82 6.22
N LEU A 6 12.45 6.71 6.92
CA LEU A 6 11.88 5.51 6.31
C LEU A 6 10.48 5.78 5.74
N ALA A 7 9.62 6.48 6.48
CA ALA A 7 8.29 6.83 6.01
C ALA A 7 8.33 7.77 4.79
N ALA A 8 9.25 8.74 4.78
CA ALA A 8 9.45 9.61 3.61
C ALA A 8 9.91 8.83 2.38
N CYS A 9 10.87 7.90 2.54
CA CYS A 9 11.31 7.02 1.45
C CYS A 9 10.15 6.16 0.92
N LEU A 10 9.33 5.59 1.81
CA LEU A 10 8.16 4.82 1.44
C LEU A 10 7.16 5.67 0.65
N GLY A 11 6.92 6.92 1.07
CA GLY A 11 6.06 7.86 0.36
C GLY A 11 6.51 8.14 -1.06
N VAL A 12 7.81 8.39 -1.25
CA VAL A 12 8.40 8.61 -2.58
C VAL A 12 8.30 7.33 -3.42
N LEU A 13 8.59 6.16 -2.86
CA LEU A 13 8.46 4.89 -3.57
C LEU A 13 7.02 4.63 -4.01
N LEU A 14 6.03 4.88 -3.15
CA LEU A 14 4.62 4.74 -3.51
C LEU A 14 4.21 5.72 -4.60
N ALA A 15 4.62 6.99 -4.49
CA ALA A 15 4.30 8.02 -5.47
C ALA A 15 4.91 7.73 -6.86
N THR A 16 6.07 7.07 -6.92
CA THR A 16 6.78 6.77 -8.16
C THR A 16 6.49 5.39 -8.73
N TYR A 17 5.89 4.49 -7.93
CA TYR A 17 5.67 3.08 -8.30
C TYR A 17 4.90 2.89 -9.61
N MET A 18 3.90 3.75 -9.88
CA MET A 18 3.04 3.66 -11.07
C MET A 18 3.21 4.85 -12.02
N ALA A 19 4.36 5.51 -12.00
CA ALA A 19 4.59 6.76 -12.72
C ALA A 19 4.33 6.70 -14.24
N GLY A 20 4.32 5.50 -14.85
CA GLY A 20 4.04 5.32 -16.30
C GLY A 20 2.56 5.15 -16.66
N GLU A 21 1.67 4.93 -15.70
CA GLU A 21 0.28 4.52 -15.95
C GLU A 21 -0.77 5.48 -15.35
N TRP A 22 -0.61 6.77 -15.57
CA TRP A 22 -1.42 7.84 -14.99
C TRP A 22 -2.94 7.77 -15.24
N LYS A 23 -3.39 6.92 -16.16
CA LYS A 23 -4.84 6.70 -16.46
C LYS A 23 -5.49 5.65 -15.57
N THR A 24 -4.74 4.96 -14.71
CA THR A 24 -5.24 3.87 -13.89
C THR A 24 -5.61 4.32 -12.49
N LEU A 25 -6.57 3.63 -11.86
CA LEU A 25 -6.90 3.85 -10.46
C LEU A 25 -5.72 3.53 -9.54
N ASP A 26 -4.89 2.53 -9.91
CA ASP A 26 -3.70 2.15 -9.18
C ASP A 26 -2.71 3.32 -9.08
N PHE A 27 -2.51 4.07 -10.17
CA PHE A 27 -1.68 5.28 -10.18
C PHE A 27 -2.19 6.31 -9.18
N TRP A 28 -3.49 6.65 -9.23
CA TRP A 28 -4.05 7.67 -8.36
C TRP A 28 -4.05 7.26 -6.89
N ALA A 29 -4.38 6.00 -6.57
CA ALA A 29 -4.33 5.48 -5.22
C ALA A 29 -2.89 5.52 -4.66
N SER A 30 -1.91 5.13 -5.46
CA SER A 30 -0.48 5.16 -5.09
C SER A 30 0.02 6.60 -4.90
N LEU A 31 -0.32 7.52 -5.80
CA LEU A 31 0.07 8.93 -5.71
C LEU A 31 -0.53 9.61 -4.48
N ILE A 32 -1.84 9.44 -4.26
CA ILE A 32 -2.54 10.00 -3.10
C ILE A 32 -1.95 9.44 -1.81
N GLY A 33 -1.72 8.12 -1.74
CA GLY A 33 -1.09 7.48 -0.60
C GLY A 33 0.33 7.99 -0.35
N GLY A 34 1.13 8.17 -1.41
CA GLY A 34 2.48 8.73 -1.33
C GLY A 34 2.49 10.17 -0.80
N ILE A 35 1.61 11.03 -1.29
CA ILE A 35 1.45 12.40 -0.79
C ILE A 35 0.97 12.40 0.66
N ALA A 36 0.01 11.55 0.99
CA ALA A 36 -0.55 11.47 2.34
C ALA A 36 0.50 11.04 3.37
N VAL A 37 1.34 10.03 3.06
CA VAL A 37 2.39 9.63 4.01
C VAL A 37 3.48 10.70 4.18
N LEU A 38 3.78 11.50 3.15
CA LEU A 38 4.63 12.67 3.32
C LEU A 38 3.99 13.68 4.27
N GLY A 39 2.68 13.91 4.17
CA GLY A 39 1.95 14.74 5.12
C GLY A 39 2.06 14.22 6.56
N VAL A 40 1.92 12.91 6.79
CA VAL A 40 2.14 12.27 8.11
C VAL A 40 3.56 12.55 8.65
N VAL A 41 4.57 12.59 7.80
CA VAL A 41 5.96 12.86 8.20
C VAL A 41 6.17 14.33 8.56
N PHE A 42 5.58 15.24 7.79
CA PHE A 42 5.75 16.69 7.98
C PHE A 42 4.94 17.25 9.16
N PHE A 43 3.73 16.75 9.36
CA PHE A 43 2.84 17.24 10.42
C PHE A 43 2.93 16.31 11.64
N PRO A 44 3.47 16.76 12.78
CA PRO A 44 3.55 15.94 13.97
C PRO A 44 2.17 15.73 14.62
N THR A 45 2.06 14.65 15.37
CA THR A 45 0.91 14.37 16.24
C THR A 45 0.92 15.26 17.47
N MET A 46 -0.23 15.47 18.09
CA MET A 46 -0.33 16.13 19.38
C MET A 46 0.52 15.42 20.44
N ARG A 47 1.19 16.19 21.27
CA ARG A 47 1.99 15.66 22.38
C ARG A 47 1.09 14.96 23.39
N SER A 48 1.35 13.69 23.68
CA SER A 48 0.65 12.91 24.68
C SER A 48 1.21 13.11 26.09
N GLY A 49 0.38 12.98 27.11
CA GLY A 49 0.82 12.98 28.51
C GLY A 49 1.16 14.35 29.09
N LEU A 50 0.77 15.44 28.45
CA LEU A 50 0.93 16.78 29.02
C LEU A 50 0.02 16.97 30.23
N PRO A 51 0.53 17.62 31.33
CA PRO A 51 -0.31 17.99 32.46
C PRO A 51 -1.37 19.00 32.03
N LYS A 52 -2.52 18.98 32.72
CA LYS A 52 -3.61 19.94 32.44
C LYS A 52 -3.09 21.38 32.63
N GLY A 53 -3.30 22.20 31.60
CA GLY A 53 -2.86 23.60 31.61
C GLY A 53 -1.41 23.81 31.10
N ALA A 54 -0.74 22.77 30.61
CA ALA A 54 0.55 22.95 29.95
C ALA A 54 0.41 23.83 28.69
N PRO A 55 1.37 24.75 28.43
CA PRO A 55 1.30 25.60 27.26
C PRO A 55 1.38 24.76 25.98
N LEU A 56 0.46 25.01 25.03
CA LEU A 56 0.40 24.37 23.73
C LEU A 56 1.38 25.05 22.78
N CYS A 57 1.85 24.32 21.78
CA CYS A 57 2.61 24.89 20.70
C CYS A 57 1.75 25.90 19.91
N GLY A 58 2.34 27.06 19.61
CA GLY A 58 1.61 28.19 19.01
C GLY A 58 1.08 29.20 20.02
N SER A 59 1.17 28.95 21.35
CA SER A 59 0.88 29.92 22.40
C SER A 59 2.18 30.56 22.94
N LEU A 60 2.07 31.76 23.52
CA LEU A 60 3.21 32.43 24.17
C LEU A 60 3.12 32.24 25.70
N PRO A 61 4.23 31.85 26.41
CA PRO A 61 5.55 31.51 25.88
C PRO A 61 5.56 30.12 25.20
N GLN A 62 6.32 29.99 24.11
CA GLN A 62 6.41 28.74 23.36
C GLN A 62 7.25 27.69 24.11
N PRO A 63 6.77 26.44 24.23
CA PRO A 63 7.57 25.36 24.77
C PRO A 63 8.75 25.01 23.82
N PRO A 64 9.93 24.65 24.39
CA PRO A 64 11.13 24.37 23.58
C PRO A 64 11.02 23.10 22.72
N SER A 65 10.01 22.26 22.95
CA SER A 65 9.80 20.99 22.24
C SER A 65 8.94 21.08 20.99
N CYS A 66 8.47 22.29 20.63
CA CYS A 66 7.59 22.48 19.48
C CYS A 66 8.35 22.44 18.16
N SER A 67 7.83 21.69 17.18
CA SER A 67 8.33 21.74 15.82
C SER A 67 8.02 23.10 15.17
N PHE A 68 8.77 23.45 14.11
CA PHE A 68 8.53 24.70 13.37
C PHE A 68 7.07 24.80 12.85
N VAL A 69 6.53 23.68 12.38
CA VAL A 69 5.16 23.63 11.85
C VAL A 69 4.11 23.87 12.95
N GLU A 70 4.31 23.28 14.15
CA GLU A 70 3.44 23.50 15.31
C GLU A 70 3.51 24.94 15.83
N GLN A 71 4.66 25.58 15.73
CA GLN A 71 4.82 26.98 16.12
C GLN A 71 4.01 27.93 15.24
N GLN A 72 3.91 27.60 13.94
CA GLN A 72 3.20 28.44 12.96
C GLN A 72 1.69 28.16 12.90
N LEU A 73 1.30 26.89 12.92
CA LEU A 73 -0.08 26.47 12.72
C LEU A 73 -0.82 26.12 14.02
N GLY A 74 -0.07 25.96 15.11
CA GLY A 74 -0.59 25.46 16.37
C GLY A 74 -0.69 23.93 16.43
N GLU A 75 -0.57 23.39 17.65
CA GLU A 75 -0.52 21.94 17.90
C GLU A 75 -1.80 21.22 17.48
N HIS A 76 -2.96 21.83 17.71
CA HIS A 76 -4.23 21.22 17.33
C HIS A 76 -4.41 21.11 15.81
N THR A 77 -4.09 22.17 15.07
CA THR A 77 -4.22 22.19 13.60
C THR A 77 -3.27 21.18 12.96
N THR A 78 -2.02 21.10 13.42
CA THR A 78 -1.06 20.12 12.91
C THR A 78 -1.50 18.69 13.16
N ALA A 79 -2.06 18.41 14.35
CA ALA A 79 -2.59 17.10 14.70
C ALA A 79 -3.79 16.70 13.83
N VAL A 80 -4.69 17.64 13.53
CA VAL A 80 -5.83 17.38 12.63
C VAL A 80 -5.33 17.08 11.19
N ILE A 81 -4.38 17.85 10.68
CA ILE A 81 -3.79 17.60 9.36
C ILE A 81 -3.10 16.25 9.33
N HIS A 82 -2.30 15.92 10.36
CA HIS A 82 -1.68 14.62 10.51
C HIS A 82 -2.70 13.48 10.44
N ALA A 83 -3.78 13.59 11.24
CA ALA A 83 -4.83 12.57 11.27
C ALA A 83 -5.52 12.42 9.90
N ALA A 84 -5.84 13.52 9.22
CA ALA A 84 -6.41 13.48 7.88
C ALA A 84 -5.48 12.80 6.87
N CYS A 85 -4.18 13.10 6.92
CA CYS A 85 -3.17 12.45 6.09
C CYS A 85 -3.04 10.95 6.43
N ALA A 86 -3.05 10.58 7.71
CA ALA A 86 -2.98 9.19 8.13
C ALA A 86 -4.19 8.36 7.66
N VAL A 87 -5.40 8.91 7.79
CA VAL A 87 -6.62 8.27 7.27
C VAL A 87 -6.54 8.09 5.76
N THR A 88 -6.16 9.13 5.03
CA THR A 88 -6.02 9.08 3.58
C THR A 88 -4.99 8.04 3.15
N PHE A 89 -3.86 7.95 3.85
CA PHE A 89 -2.84 6.95 3.61
C PHE A 89 -3.37 5.53 3.82
N ILE A 90 -3.99 5.24 4.97
CA ILE A 90 -4.56 3.92 5.28
C ILE A 90 -5.62 3.52 4.26
N LEU A 91 -6.51 4.44 3.88
CA LEU A 91 -7.51 4.18 2.85
C LEU A 91 -6.88 3.87 1.49
N SER A 92 -5.81 4.58 1.11
CA SER A 92 -5.07 4.32 -0.12
C SER A 92 -4.46 2.92 -0.13
N LEU A 93 -3.88 2.46 0.99
CA LEU A 93 -3.35 1.10 1.11
C LEU A 93 -4.46 0.04 0.98
N ALA A 94 -5.62 0.27 1.60
CA ALA A 94 -6.76 -0.64 1.47
C ALA A 94 -7.26 -0.72 0.02
N VAL A 95 -7.42 0.44 -0.64
CA VAL A 95 -7.82 0.52 -2.06
C VAL A 95 -6.83 -0.23 -2.94
N MET A 96 -5.52 -0.03 -2.77
CA MET A 96 -4.48 -0.75 -3.51
C MET A 96 -4.60 -2.27 -3.33
N SER A 97 -4.82 -2.74 -2.09
CA SER A 97 -5.01 -4.17 -1.81
C SER A 97 -6.25 -4.74 -2.52
N PHE A 98 -7.35 -3.99 -2.56
CA PHE A 98 -8.56 -4.41 -3.29
C PHE A 98 -8.38 -4.34 -4.82
N LEU A 99 -7.60 -3.39 -5.34
CA LEU A 99 -7.27 -3.34 -6.77
C LEU A 99 -6.42 -4.54 -7.18
N PHE A 100 -5.48 -4.99 -6.34
CA PHE A 100 -4.75 -6.24 -6.56
C PHE A 100 -5.71 -7.45 -6.56
N ALA A 101 -6.67 -7.51 -5.64
CA ALA A 101 -7.69 -8.55 -5.66
C ALA A 101 -8.51 -8.51 -6.96
N ALA A 102 -8.98 -7.34 -7.38
CA ALA A 102 -9.77 -7.17 -8.59
C ALA A 102 -8.99 -7.58 -9.86
N SER A 103 -7.69 -7.36 -9.90
CA SER A 103 -6.85 -7.75 -11.03
C SER A 103 -6.75 -9.26 -11.23
N GLU A 104 -6.91 -10.07 -10.16
CA GLU A 104 -6.89 -11.54 -10.25
C GLU A 104 -8.19 -12.11 -10.81
N VAL A 105 -9.30 -11.37 -10.73
CA VAL A 105 -10.63 -11.81 -11.23
C VAL A 105 -10.87 -11.40 -12.67
N ARG A 106 -10.16 -10.38 -13.19
CA ARG A 106 -10.32 -9.95 -14.59
C ARG A 106 -9.96 -11.07 -15.54
N PRO A 107 -10.83 -11.42 -16.51
CA PRO A 107 -10.49 -12.37 -17.55
C PRO A 107 -9.27 -11.84 -18.30
N LYS A 108 -8.17 -12.57 -18.25
CA LYS A 108 -7.06 -12.35 -19.18
C LYS A 108 -7.53 -12.95 -20.49
N ASP A 109 -7.98 -12.11 -21.38
CA ASP A 109 -8.30 -12.50 -22.75
C ASP A 109 -7.08 -13.23 -23.32
N GLU A 110 -7.36 -14.44 -23.84
CA GLU A 110 -6.46 -15.31 -24.55
C GLU A 110 -5.41 -16.11 -23.77
N GLN A 111 -5.78 -17.32 -23.40
CA GLN A 111 -5.13 -18.57 -23.86
C GLN A 111 -5.86 -19.80 -23.32
N PRO A 112 -6.22 -20.79 -24.16
CA PRO A 112 -6.84 -22.03 -23.71
C PRO A 112 -5.77 -22.89 -22.99
N THR A 113 -5.66 -22.75 -21.71
CA THR A 113 -4.78 -23.60 -20.90
C THR A 113 -5.61 -24.29 -19.84
N VAL A 114 -5.37 -25.60 -19.76
CA VAL A 114 -5.95 -26.63 -18.89
C VAL A 114 -6.78 -26.06 -17.72
N PRO A 115 -8.13 -26.22 -17.74
CA PRO A 115 -9.02 -25.71 -16.71
C PRO A 115 -8.81 -26.50 -15.41
N GLY A 116 -8.56 -25.87 -14.32
CA GLY A 116 -8.56 -26.46 -12.99
C GLY A 116 -7.47 -25.91 -12.07
N ARG A 117 -6.20 -26.06 -12.41
CA ARG A 117 -5.08 -25.72 -11.51
C ARG A 117 -4.85 -24.21 -11.39
N ARG A 118 -5.11 -23.43 -12.44
CA ARG A 118 -4.95 -21.96 -12.42
C ARG A 118 -6.10 -21.28 -11.69
N TRP A 119 -7.31 -21.80 -11.79
CA TRP A 119 -8.50 -21.23 -11.16
C TRP A 119 -8.35 -21.20 -9.63
N PHE A 120 -7.94 -22.30 -8.99
CA PHE A 120 -7.69 -22.37 -7.55
C PHE A 120 -6.58 -21.40 -7.10
N LYS A 121 -5.51 -21.26 -7.88
CA LYS A 121 -4.40 -20.35 -7.53
C LYS A 121 -4.81 -18.88 -7.58
N ASN A 122 -5.57 -18.47 -8.57
CA ASN A 122 -6.06 -17.10 -8.69
C ASN A 122 -7.09 -16.80 -7.59
N GLN A 123 -7.97 -17.74 -7.28
CA GLN A 123 -8.95 -17.58 -6.22
C GLN A 123 -8.31 -17.43 -4.85
N THR A 124 -7.27 -18.21 -4.54
CA THR A 124 -6.54 -18.07 -3.27
C THR A 124 -5.87 -16.70 -3.16
N ARG A 125 -5.24 -16.19 -4.23
CA ARG A 125 -4.62 -14.86 -4.24
C ARG A 125 -5.65 -13.75 -4.05
N PHE A 126 -6.79 -13.84 -4.75
CA PHE A 126 -7.90 -12.92 -4.56
C PHE A 126 -8.29 -12.80 -3.08
N TRP A 127 -8.49 -13.95 -2.40
CA TRP A 127 -8.87 -13.95 -0.99
C TRP A 127 -7.79 -13.38 -0.07
N ILE A 128 -6.51 -13.61 -0.38
CA ILE A 128 -5.41 -13.03 0.39
C ILE A 128 -5.41 -11.51 0.26
N TYR A 129 -5.50 -10.96 -0.94
CA TYR A 129 -5.54 -9.50 -1.16
C TYR A 129 -6.77 -8.87 -0.53
N ALA A 130 -7.93 -9.49 -0.68
CA ALA A 130 -9.17 -9.01 -0.09
C ALA A 130 -9.10 -9.04 1.46
N ALA A 131 -8.55 -10.11 2.04
CA ALA A 131 -8.34 -10.20 3.48
C ALA A 131 -7.36 -9.13 3.98
N CYS A 132 -6.26 -8.89 3.27
CA CYS A 132 -5.32 -7.82 3.62
C CYS A 132 -6.00 -6.44 3.59
N GLY A 133 -6.77 -6.14 2.54
CA GLY A 133 -7.54 -4.89 2.44
C GLY A 133 -8.54 -4.74 3.59
N LEU A 134 -9.23 -5.81 3.97
CA LEU A 134 -10.16 -5.81 5.09
C LEU A 134 -9.44 -5.61 6.44
N ILE A 135 -8.30 -6.28 6.65
CA ILE A 135 -7.47 -6.10 7.85
C ILE A 135 -7.04 -4.64 7.98
N ILE A 136 -6.61 -3.99 6.88
CA ILE A 136 -6.23 -2.58 6.89
C ILE A 136 -7.40 -1.69 7.32
N LEU A 137 -8.61 -1.92 6.79
CA LEU A 137 -9.79 -1.15 7.17
C LEU A 137 -10.17 -1.36 8.63
N ILE A 138 -10.22 -2.61 9.09
CA ILE A 138 -10.55 -2.94 10.49
C ILE A 138 -9.51 -2.34 11.44
N ALA A 139 -8.22 -2.47 11.12
CA ALA A 139 -7.13 -1.91 11.93
C ALA A 139 -7.22 -0.37 11.99
N GLY A 140 -7.53 0.29 10.86
CA GLY A 140 -7.75 1.72 10.82
C GLY A 140 -8.94 2.15 11.68
N ILE A 141 -10.11 1.52 11.54
CA ILE A 141 -11.31 1.82 12.34
C ILE A 141 -11.01 1.62 13.83
N TRP A 142 -10.35 0.52 14.17
CA TRP A 142 -10.00 0.23 15.57
C TRP A 142 -9.03 1.25 16.17
N ALA A 143 -8.04 1.70 15.38
CA ALA A 143 -7.11 2.75 15.77
C ALA A 143 -7.85 4.04 16.16
N PHE A 144 -8.92 4.40 15.44
CA PHE A 144 -9.76 5.56 15.74
C PHE A 144 -10.73 5.31 16.89
N ALA A 145 -11.18 4.10 17.13
CA ALA A 145 -12.06 3.75 18.24
C ALA A 145 -11.40 3.92 19.63
N GLY A 146 -10.07 4.04 19.68
CA GLY A 146 -9.35 4.37 20.91
C GLY A 146 -9.25 3.25 21.94
N VAL A 147 -9.65 2.01 21.60
CA VAL A 147 -9.60 0.86 22.52
C VAL A 147 -8.17 0.32 22.61
N GLY A 148 -7.44 0.67 23.66
CA GLY A 148 -6.09 0.20 23.93
C GLY A 148 -6.05 -1.27 24.36
N VAL A 149 -5.01 -1.98 23.94
CA VAL A 149 -4.69 -3.36 24.37
C VAL A 149 -3.24 -3.41 24.86
N TRP A 150 -3.03 -3.95 26.08
CA TRP A 150 -1.68 -4.16 26.65
C TRP A 150 -0.76 -2.94 26.65
N GLN A 151 -1.22 -1.79 27.13
CA GLN A 151 -0.41 -0.55 27.21
C GLN A 151 0.09 0.01 25.84
N LEU A 152 -0.19 -0.66 24.72
CA LEU A 152 0.07 -0.13 23.40
C LEU A 152 -1.09 0.77 22.98
N THR A 153 -0.74 1.91 22.38
CA THR A 153 -1.77 2.79 21.84
C THR A 153 -2.46 2.10 20.66
N PRO A 154 -3.80 2.16 20.57
CA PRO A 154 -4.55 1.56 19.46
C PRO A 154 -4.04 2.04 18.09
N LEU A 155 -3.66 3.31 18.02
CA LEU A 155 -3.10 3.93 16.82
C LEU A 155 -1.86 3.19 16.34
N TYR A 156 -0.90 2.93 17.23
CA TYR A 156 0.35 2.24 16.86
C TYR A 156 0.09 0.83 16.33
N ILE A 157 -0.80 0.06 16.99
CA ILE A 157 -1.13 -1.30 16.55
C ILE A 157 -1.83 -1.27 15.19
N GLY A 158 -2.76 -0.33 14.99
CA GLY A 158 -3.47 -0.16 13.73
C GLY A 158 -2.54 0.20 12.57
N GLU A 159 -1.59 1.08 12.79
CA GLU A 159 -0.56 1.45 11.81
C GLU A 159 0.30 0.25 11.44
N VAL A 160 0.85 -0.46 12.43
CA VAL A 160 1.71 -1.64 12.21
C VAL A 160 0.94 -2.72 11.45
N ALA A 161 -0.29 -3.06 11.87
CA ALA A 161 -1.10 -4.07 11.21
C ALA A 161 -1.42 -3.69 9.75
N SER A 162 -1.73 -2.42 9.49
CA SER A 162 -2.02 -1.92 8.14
C SER A 162 -0.81 -2.01 7.21
N VAL A 163 0.37 -1.60 7.70
CA VAL A 163 1.63 -1.65 6.92
C VAL A 163 2.03 -3.10 6.63
N TRP A 164 1.92 -4.01 7.61
CA TRP A 164 2.22 -5.42 7.39
C TRP A 164 1.25 -6.07 6.40
N ALA A 165 -0.06 -5.84 6.55
CA ALA A 165 -1.06 -6.38 5.64
C ALA A 165 -0.84 -5.88 4.20
N PHE A 166 -0.57 -4.59 4.03
CA PHE A 166 -0.23 -4.02 2.72
C PHE A 166 1.07 -4.61 2.17
N GLY A 167 2.12 -4.71 3.00
CA GLY A 167 3.41 -5.29 2.61
C GLY A 167 3.27 -6.72 2.06
N ILE A 168 2.44 -7.55 2.69
CA ILE A 168 2.11 -8.90 2.19
C ILE A 168 1.44 -8.83 0.82
N SER A 169 0.42 -7.97 0.67
CA SER A 169 -0.27 -7.77 -0.62
C SER A 169 0.71 -7.35 -1.71
N TRP A 170 1.56 -6.39 -1.43
CA TRP A 170 2.51 -5.84 -2.38
C TRP A 170 3.58 -6.85 -2.80
N LEU A 171 4.14 -7.61 -1.84
CA LEU A 171 5.11 -8.68 -2.12
C LEU A 171 4.50 -9.77 -3.01
N LEU A 172 3.27 -10.20 -2.71
CA LEU A 172 2.58 -11.20 -3.53
C LEU A 172 2.31 -10.69 -4.95
N ALA A 173 1.95 -9.41 -5.11
CA ALA A 173 1.80 -8.77 -6.42
C ALA A 173 3.14 -8.76 -7.17
N GLY A 174 4.23 -8.36 -6.51
CA GLY A 174 5.58 -8.37 -7.09
C GLY A 174 6.04 -9.74 -7.56
N PHE A 175 5.83 -10.79 -6.76
CA PHE A 175 6.15 -12.17 -7.16
C PHE A 175 5.33 -12.66 -8.36
N SER A 176 4.14 -12.13 -8.57
CA SER A 176 3.34 -12.48 -9.75
C SER A 176 3.89 -11.90 -11.04
N LEU A 177 4.51 -10.73 -10.98
CA LEU A 177 5.12 -10.05 -12.11
C LEU A 177 6.49 -10.63 -12.49
N THR A 178 7.23 -11.12 -11.51
CA THR A 178 8.58 -11.69 -11.71
C THR A 178 8.58 -13.16 -12.07
N ALA A 179 7.43 -13.86 -12.00
CA ALA A 179 7.33 -15.21 -12.50
C ALA A 179 7.67 -15.20 -13.99
N PRO A 180 8.79 -15.83 -14.44
CA PRO A 180 9.18 -15.80 -15.83
C PRO A 180 8.00 -16.32 -16.65
N ALA A 181 7.55 -15.52 -17.62
CA ALA A 181 6.74 -16.05 -18.69
C ALA A 181 7.52 -17.27 -19.19
N ARG A 182 7.03 -18.47 -18.91
CA ARG A 182 7.60 -19.66 -19.56
C ARG A 182 7.43 -19.38 -21.05
N HIS A 183 8.50 -18.92 -21.65
CA HIS A 183 8.68 -19.10 -23.07
C HIS A 183 8.55 -20.61 -23.28
N GLU A 184 7.34 -21.07 -23.58
CA GLU A 184 7.20 -22.28 -24.34
C GLU A 184 7.96 -22.01 -25.61
N VAL A 185 9.21 -22.46 -25.62
CA VAL A 185 9.91 -22.74 -26.86
C VAL A 185 9.03 -23.79 -27.52
N ARG A 186 8.08 -23.32 -28.32
CA ARG A 186 7.36 -24.10 -29.28
C ARG A 186 8.45 -24.50 -30.28
N VAL A 187 9.10 -25.63 -30.00
CA VAL A 187 9.89 -26.30 -31.00
C VAL A 187 8.87 -26.61 -32.11
N SER A 188 8.86 -25.72 -33.10
CA SER A 188 8.14 -25.94 -34.34
C SER A 188 8.72 -27.20 -34.97
N ASN A 189 8.06 -28.32 -34.73
CA ASN A 189 8.28 -29.57 -35.45
C ASN A 189 7.70 -29.47 -36.85
N ASP A 190 7.69 -28.31 -37.47
CA ASP A 190 7.49 -28.13 -38.88
C ASP A 190 8.81 -28.44 -39.61
N SER A 191 9.25 -29.69 -39.48
CA SER A 191 10.14 -30.27 -40.49
C SER A 191 9.29 -30.48 -41.75
N PRO A 192 9.56 -29.79 -42.84
CA PRO A 192 8.83 -30.05 -44.09
C PRO A 192 9.10 -31.52 -44.52
N PRO A 193 8.04 -32.21 -44.95
CA PRO A 193 8.24 -33.58 -45.44
C PRO A 193 9.23 -33.54 -46.58
N LEU A 194 10.34 -34.33 -46.46
CA LEU A 194 11.27 -34.61 -47.54
C LEU A 194 10.46 -35.20 -48.69
N SER A 195 10.04 -34.35 -49.64
CA SER A 195 9.52 -34.81 -50.91
C SER A 195 10.63 -35.58 -51.59
N SER A 196 10.41 -36.89 -51.70
CA SER A 196 11.22 -37.82 -52.50
C SER A 196 11.33 -37.30 -53.95
N VAL A 197 12.50 -36.77 -54.26
CA VAL A 197 12.93 -36.60 -55.66
C VAL A 197 13.26 -37.99 -56.21
N THR A 198 12.25 -38.64 -56.75
CA THR A 198 12.44 -39.80 -57.60
C THR A 198 12.75 -39.27 -59.02
N GLY A 199 13.93 -39.57 -59.50
CA GLY A 199 14.39 -39.18 -60.81
C GLY A 199 13.65 -39.86 -61.99
N ARG A 200 13.68 -39.18 -63.09
CA ARG A 200 13.92 -39.73 -64.44
C ARG A 200 14.46 -38.62 -65.31
#